data_c00b248980a197dc202799fd29841dc0
#
_entry.id   c00b248980a197dc202799fd29841dc0
#
_cell.length_a   1.000
_cell.length_b   1.000
_cell.length_c   1.000
_cell.angle_alpha   90.00
_cell.angle_beta   90.00
_cell.angle_gamma   90.00
#
_symmetry.space_group_name_H-M   'P 1'
#
loop_
_entity.id
_entity.type
_entity.pdbx_description
1 polymer ?
#
loop_
_entity_poly.entity_id
_entity_poly.type
_entity_poly.pdbx_seq_one_letter_code
_entity_poly.pdbx_strand_id
1 'polypeptide(L)'
;MYIDFHTHAFDDRIAEKAISKLEQTLIESGYGASVPAATRGTVSELLEKLPQWKVDKAVILPIATKPSQQTVINNWAKDIQTAHSGTLYCFGSVHPDAEDAFAELERIKSLGLHGVKLHPDYQGFFADEERLFPLYRKCAELGLPVVFHAGLDAMSVDCIHCTPQMSAAVLDAVPEMTLILAHLGGNERWDDVEKYLVGRDVYFDTAYIDGTISDEQALRIFRNHGADKILFASDCPWHPSCREREMLERLPLTDTERELISHVNAEKLLNIC
;
A
#
# COMPACT_ATOMS: atom_id res chain seq x y z
N MET A 1 -6.13 10.66 16.23
CA MET A 1 -5.38 10.91 14.99
C MET A 1 -5.52 9.72 14.05
N TYR A 2 -5.56 9.98 12.71
CA TYR A 2 -5.54 8.94 11.68
C TYR A 2 -4.44 9.24 10.67
N ILE A 3 -3.64 8.22 10.32
CA ILE A 3 -2.62 8.28 9.25
C ILE A 3 -2.99 7.24 8.20
N ASP A 4 -3.46 7.69 7.04
CA ASP A 4 -3.79 6.82 5.92
C ASP A 4 -2.49 6.32 5.25
N PHE A 5 -2.14 5.06 5.49
CA PHE A 5 -0.85 4.50 5.06
C PHE A 5 -0.84 4.04 3.59
N HIS A 6 -1.98 4.07 2.91
CA HIS A 6 -2.07 3.62 1.53
C HIS A 6 -2.98 4.53 0.71
N THR A 7 -2.39 5.51 0.08
CA THR A 7 -3.06 6.36 -0.89
C THR A 7 -2.28 6.41 -2.20
N HIS A 8 -2.99 6.65 -3.29
CA HIS A 8 -2.40 6.91 -4.60
C HIS A 8 -2.75 8.33 -5.04
N ALA A 9 -1.77 9.03 -5.55
CA ALA A 9 -1.97 10.31 -6.20
C ALA A 9 -1.03 10.41 -7.40
N PHE A 10 -1.42 11.20 -8.36
CA PHE A 10 -0.68 11.47 -9.59
C PHE A 10 -0.32 12.96 -9.65
N ASP A 11 0.67 13.29 -10.46
CA ASP A 11 0.91 14.69 -10.85
C ASP A 11 -0.38 15.26 -11.44
N ASP A 12 -0.83 16.41 -10.94
CA ASP A 12 -2.11 17.02 -11.31
C ASP A 12 -2.30 17.19 -12.83
N ARG A 13 -1.18 17.30 -13.57
CA ARG A 13 -1.20 17.43 -15.05
C ARG A 13 -1.60 16.15 -15.77
N ILE A 14 -1.46 14.98 -15.14
CA ILE A 14 -1.73 13.68 -15.75
C ILE A 14 -2.82 12.88 -15.02
N ALA A 15 -3.21 13.31 -13.83
CA ALA A 15 -4.12 12.59 -12.94
C ALA A 15 -5.43 12.19 -13.63
N GLU A 16 -6.14 13.13 -14.24
CA GLU A 16 -7.40 12.85 -14.92
C GLU A 16 -7.27 11.78 -16.00
N LYS A 17 -6.21 11.86 -16.82
CA LYS A 17 -5.94 10.87 -17.86
C LYS A 17 -5.57 9.50 -17.27
N ALA A 18 -4.80 9.48 -16.18
CA ALA A 18 -4.39 8.27 -15.52
C ALA A 18 -5.60 7.54 -14.91
N ILE A 19 -6.45 8.26 -14.16
CA ILE A 19 -7.67 7.73 -13.55
C ILE A 19 -8.62 7.21 -14.63
N SER A 20 -8.94 8.02 -15.66
CA SER A 20 -9.85 7.60 -16.74
C SER A 20 -9.36 6.34 -17.46
N LYS A 21 -8.04 6.19 -17.65
CA LYS A 21 -7.48 4.99 -18.25
C LYS A 21 -7.62 3.78 -17.34
N LEU A 22 -7.38 3.92 -16.05
CA LEU A 22 -7.53 2.84 -15.07
C LEU A 22 -9.00 2.42 -14.95
N GLU A 23 -9.93 3.36 -14.84
CA GLU A 23 -11.38 3.09 -14.85
C GLU A 23 -11.82 2.34 -16.12
N GLN A 24 -11.34 2.76 -17.29
CA GLN A 24 -11.62 2.05 -18.53
C GLN A 24 -11.09 0.61 -18.51
N THR A 25 -9.88 0.40 -18.01
CA THR A 25 -9.30 -0.95 -17.91
C THR A 25 -10.08 -1.82 -16.93
N LEU A 26 -10.56 -1.27 -15.80
CA LEU A 26 -11.44 -1.97 -14.87
C LEU A 26 -12.76 -2.41 -15.54
N ILE A 27 -13.35 -1.55 -16.38
CA ILE A 27 -14.54 -1.90 -17.16
C ILE A 27 -14.23 -3.04 -18.15
N GLU A 28 -13.10 -2.94 -18.84
CA GLU A 28 -12.68 -3.95 -19.84
C GLU A 28 -12.35 -5.31 -19.22
N SER A 29 -11.86 -5.34 -17.98
CA SER A 29 -11.58 -6.59 -17.23
C SER A 29 -12.85 -7.33 -16.80
N GLY A 30 -14.01 -6.66 -16.80
CA GLY A 30 -15.28 -7.24 -16.36
C GLY A 30 -15.41 -7.38 -14.83
N TYR A 31 -14.43 -6.95 -14.07
CA TYR A 31 -14.40 -7.04 -12.59
C TYR A 31 -15.16 -5.89 -11.96
N GLY A 32 -16.01 -5.30 -12.31
CA GLY A 32 -16.74 -4.26 -11.60
C GLY A 32 -16.95 -3.03 -12.45
N ALA A 33 -17.91 -3.12 -13.30
CA ALA A 33 -18.39 -2.05 -14.18
C ALA A 33 -18.80 -0.74 -13.43
N SER A 34 -18.49 -0.58 -12.13
CA SER A 34 -19.03 0.53 -11.35
C SER A 34 -18.29 0.89 -10.07
N VAL A 35 -16.96 0.82 -10.04
CA VAL A 35 -16.21 1.47 -8.93
C VAL A 35 -15.55 2.72 -9.50
N PRO A 36 -16.27 3.85 -9.58
CA PRO A 36 -15.64 5.11 -9.94
C PRO A 36 -14.65 5.50 -8.84
N ALA A 37 -13.55 6.12 -9.23
CA ALA A 37 -12.65 6.70 -8.26
C ALA A 37 -13.39 7.72 -7.37
N ALA A 38 -13.13 7.67 -6.06
CA ALA A 38 -13.73 8.59 -5.09
C ALA A 38 -13.17 10.02 -5.21
N THR A 39 -12.01 10.15 -5.85
CA THR A 39 -11.38 11.44 -6.16
C THR A 39 -10.75 11.40 -7.56
N ARG A 40 -10.37 12.55 -8.08
CA ARG A 40 -9.66 12.66 -9.36
C ARG A 40 -8.22 12.18 -9.32
N GLY A 41 -7.75 11.68 -8.17
CA GLY A 41 -6.38 11.19 -7.99
C GLY A 41 -5.31 12.29 -8.00
N THR A 42 -5.66 13.55 -7.76
CA THR A 42 -4.71 14.65 -7.64
C THR A 42 -4.22 14.81 -6.21
N VAL A 43 -2.98 15.31 -6.03
CA VAL A 43 -2.46 15.67 -4.71
C VAL A 43 -3.32 16.77 -4.08
N SER A 44 -3.72 17.76 -4.87
CA SER A 44 -4.53 18.88 -4.41
C SER A 44 -5.87 18.42 -3.81
N GLU A 45 -6.53 17.47 -4.49
CA GLU A 45 -7.80 16.94 -3.99
C GLU A 45 -7.62 16.02 -2.79
N LEU A 46 -6.56 15.19 -2.75
CA LEU A 46 -6.24 14.40 -1.57
C LEU A 46 -6.12 15.30 -0.33
N LEU A 47 -5.34 16.40 -0.42
CA LEU A 47 -5.18 17.37 0.65
C LEU A 47 -6.50 18.04 1.08
N GLU A 48 -7.38 18.33 0.13
CA GLU A 48 -8.72 18.87 0.41
C GLU A 48 -9.60 17.85 1.14
N LYS A 49 -9.50 16.57 0.77
CA LYS A 49 -10.33 15.49 1.32
C LYS A 49 -9.90 15.02 2.69
N LEU A 50 -8.61 15.00 3.01
CA LEU A 50 -8.11 14.54 4.31
C LEU A 50 -8.89 15.12 5.50
N PRO A 51 -9.04 16.45 5.66
CA PRO A 51 -9.78 17.00 6.79
C PRO A 51 -11.29 16.69 6.72
N GLN A 52 -11.87 16.57 5.53
CA GLN A 52 -13.28 16.18 5.35
C GLN A 52 -13.51 14.74 5.81
N TRP A 53 -12.54 13.85 5.59
CA TRP A 53 -12.56 12.45 6.02
C TRP A 53 -12.06 12.26 7.46
N LYS A 54 -11.64 13.35 8.14
CA LYS A 54 -11.06 13.34 9.49
C LYS A 54 -9.81 12.46 9.56
N VAL A 55 -8.96 12.58 8.55
CA VAL A 55 -7.64 11.97 8.45
C VAL A 55 -6.61 13.07 8.54
N ASP A 56 -5.57 12.88 9.32
CA ASP A 56 -4.59 13.92 9.64
C ASP A 56 -3.40 13.92 8.68
N LYS A 57 -2.99 12.72 8.22
CA LYS A 57 -1.82 12.52 7.38
C LYS A 57 -2.08 11.40 6.38
N ALA A 58 -1.35 11.41 5.26
CA ALA A 58 -1.41 10.34 4.27
C ALA A 58 -0.03 9.93 3.76
N VAL A 59 0.09 8.66 3.39
CA VAL A 59 1.26 8.09 2.71
C VAL A 59 0.90 7.85 1.25
N ILE A 60 1.63 8.50 0.34
CA ILE A 60 1.47 8.30 -1.10
C ILE A 60 2.39 7.16 -1.53
N LEU A 61 1.80 6.16 -2.18
CA LEU A 61 2.46 4.97 -2.72
C LEU A 61 2.49 5.01 -4.26
N PRO A 62 3.47 5.66 -4.88
CA PRO A 62 3.58 5.70 -6.34
C PRO A 62 4.04 4.34 -6.89
N ILE A 63 3.72 4.05 -8.16
CA ILE A 63 4.06 2.79 -8.81
C ILE A 63 4.78 3.07 -10.13
N ALA A 64 6.02 2.59 -10.25
CA ALA A 64 6.78 2.60 -11.50
C ALA A 64 6.38 1.39 -12.35
N THR A 65 5.40 1.53 -13.22
CA THR A 65 4.89 0.43 -14.08
C THR A 65 5.82 0.11 -15.26
N LYS A 66 6.90 0.87 -15.44
CA LYS A 66 7.95 0.66 -16.45
C LYS A 66 9.31 1.05 -15.87
N PRO A 67 10.40 0.40 -16.28
CA PRO A 67 11.76 0.75 -15.83
C PRO A 67 12.09 2.23 -15.97
N SER A 68 11.71 2.86 -17.09
CA SER A 68 11.99 4.27 -17.38
C SER A 68 11.25 5.29 -16.51
N GLN A 69 10.30 4.87 -15.69
CA GLN A 69 9.48 5.78 -14.86
C GLN A 69 10.05 6.00 -13.46
N GLN A 70 10.87 5.07 -12.94
CA GLN A 70 11.26 5.07 -11.53
C GLN A 70 11.88 6.39 -11.08
N THR A 71 12.86 6.91 -11.81
CA THR A 71 13.55 8.16 -11.45
C THR A 71 12.62 9.37 -11.43
N VAL A 72 11.72 9.49 -12.43
CA VAL A 72 10.78 10.61 -12.53
C VAL A 72 9.76 10.56 -11.40
N ILE A 73 9.22 9.37 -11.12
CA ILE A 73 8.23 9.15 -10.06
C ILE A 73 8.85 9.45 -8.69
N ASN A 74 10.07 9.00 -8.43
CA ASN A 74 10.74 9.22 -7.15
C ASN A 74 11.14 10.68 -6.94
N ASN A 75 11.50 11.41 -8.00
CA ASN A 75 11.69 12.85 -7.92
C ASN A 75 10.39 13.58 -7.57
N TRP A 76 9.30 13.24 -8.27
CA TRP A 76 7.97 13.79 -7.99
C TRP A 76 7.54 13.49 -6.53
N ALA A 77 7.70 12.26 -6.07
CA ALA A 77 7.39 11.87 -4.69
C ALA A 77 8.18 12.72 -3.67
N LYS A 78 9.47 12.96 -3.92
CA LYS A 78 10.29 13.83 -3.09
C LYS A 78 9.81 15.27 -3.08
N ASP A 79 9.44 15.81 -4.23
CA ASP A 79 8.95 17.18 -4.35
C ASP A 79 7.63 17.35 -3.58
N ILE A 80 6.70 16.40 -3.71
CA ILE A 80 5.41 16.40 -2.99
C ILE A 80 5.63 16.32 -1.47
N GLN A 81 6.46 15.39 -1.01
CA GLN A 81 6.78 15.24 0.43
C GLN A 81 7.41 16.52 0.99
N THR A 82 8.26 17.16 0.21
CA THR A 82 8.91 18.42 0.64
C THR A 82 7.91 19.57 0.70
N ALA A 83 7.05 19.70 -0.30
CA ALA A 83 6.05 20.77 -0.38
C ALA A 83 4.96 20.64 0.71
N HIS A 84 4.66 19.43 1.16
CA HIS A 84 3.59 19.13 2.11
C HIS A 84 4.10 18.41 3.36
N SER A 85 5.30 18.79 3.81
CA SER A 85 5.97 18.21 4.97
C SER A 85 5.06 18.22 6.21
N GLY A 86 5.02 17.09 6.92
CA GLY A 86 4.19 16.92 8.11
C GLY A 86 2.75 16.44 7.82
N THR A 87 2.27 16.53 6.57
CA THR A 87 0.95 16.05 6.15
C THR A 87 1.06 14.88 5.19
N LEU A 88 1.93 14.99 4.16
CA LEU A 88 2.14 13.93 3.19
C LEU A 88 3.53 13.31 3.35
N TYR A 89 3.56 12.00 3.37
CA TYR A 89 4.75 11.16 3.37
C TYR A 89 4.73 10.35 2.08
N CYS A 90 5.88 10.14 1.46
CA CYS A 90 5.93 9.40 0.21
C CYS A 90 6.88 8.21 0.30
N PHE A 91 6.46 7.13 -0.31
CA PHE A 91 7.34 6.04 -0.67
C PHE A 91 7.93 6.30 -2.05
N GLY A 92 8.97 5.57 -2.40
CA GLY A 92 9.44 5.48 -3.76
C GLY A 92 8.91 4.22 -4.45
N SER A 93 9.30 4.04 -5.71
CA SER A 93 9.05 2.81 -6.45
C SER A 93 10.22 2.50 -7.36
N VAL A 94 10.55 1.22 -7.51
CA VAL A 94 11.49 0.72 -8.51
C VAL A 94 10.78 -0.30 -9.39
N HIS A 95 11.24 -0.42 -10.65
CA HIS A 95 10.78 -1.52 -11.49
C HIS A 95 11.78 -2.68 -11.36
N PRO A 96 11.35 -3.91 -11.08
CA PRO A 96 12.27 -5.04 -10.89
C PRO A 96 13.19 -5.34 -12.08
N ASP A 97 12.71 -5.03 -13.29
CA ASP A 97 13.49 -5.23 -14.53
C ASP A 97 14.33 -4.01 -14.96
N ALA A 98 14.41 -2.97 -14.12
CA ALA A 98 15.30 -1.85 -14.41
C ALA A 98 16.75 -2.24 -14.13
N GLU A 99 17.65 -1.97 -15.07
CA GLU A 99 19.08 -2.27 -14.92
C GLU A 99 19.71 -1.53 -13.73
N ASP A 100 19.18 -0.36 -13.39
CA ASP A 100 19.63 0.52 -12.31
C ASP A 100 18.76 0.43 -11.05
N ALA A 101 17.90 -0.60 -10.90
CA ALA A 101 16.99 -0.73 -9.77
C ALA A 101 17.69 -0.63 -8.40
N PHE A 102 18.87 -1.26 -8.25
CA PHE A 102 19.65 -1.19 -7.00
C PHE A 102 20.18 0.22 -6.70
N ALA A 103 20.67 0.92 -7.69
CA ALA A 103 21.11 2.29 -7.55
C ALA A 103 19.93 3.23 -7.22
N GLU A 104 18.76 2.95 -7.80
CA GLU A 104 17.54 3.71 -7.50
C GLU A 104 17.04 3.47 -6.08
N LEU A 105 17.20 2.26 -5.51
CA LEU A 105 16.91 2.02 -4.08
C LEU A 105 17.81 2.87 -3.17
N GLU A 106 19.11 2.96 -3.46
CA GLU A 106 20.04 3.83 -2.74
C GLU A 106 19.63 5.30 -2.86
N ARG A 107 19.18 5.68 -4.06
CA ARG A 107 18.68 7.04 -4.31
C ARG A 107 17.38 7.32 -3.56
N ILE A 108 16.41 6.40 -3.51
CA ILE A 108 15.19 6.51 -2.69
C ILE A 108 15.55 6.79 -1.23
N LYS A 109 16.51 6.04 -0.68
CA LYS A 109 17.02 6.28 0.68
C LYS A 109 17.64 7.68 0.84
N SER A 110 18.47 8.10 -0.13
CA SER A 110 19.13 9.41 -0.10
C SER A 110 18.17 10.59 -0.24
N LEU A 111 17.06 10.40 -0.95
CA LEU A 111 15.97 11.37 -1.07
C LEU A 111 15.15 11.51 0.22
N GLY A 112 15.30 10.59 1.17
CA GLY A 112 14.54 10.57 2.41
C GLY A 112 13.08 10.15 2.19
N LEU A 113 12.80 9.32 1.18
CA LEU A 113 11.53 8.65 1.02
C LEU A 113 11.42 7.50 2.03
N HIS A 114 10.21 7.17 2.46
CA HIS A 114 9.98 6.35 3.65
C HIS A 114 10.00 4.83 3.40
N GLY A 115 10.02 4.39 2.15
CA GLY A 115 10.01 2.97 1.77
C GLY A 115 9.83 2.80 0.27
N VAL A 116 9.45 1.59 -0.14
CA VAL A 116 9.28 1.22 -1.55
C VAL A 116 7.90 0.59 -1.76
N LYS A 117 7.15 1.06 -2.75
CA LYS A 117 5.93 0.40 -3.24
C LYS A 117 6.27 -0.45 -4.46
N LEU A 118 5.88 -1.72 -4.41
CA LEU A 118 5.87 -2.63 -5.54
C LEU A 118 4.44 -3.12 -5.79
N HIS A 119 4.11 -3.30 -7.05
CA HIS A 119 2.80 -3.79 -7.48
C HIS A 119 2.99 -4.95 -8.44
N PRO A 120 3.01 -6.20 -7.95
CA PRO A 120 3.32 -7.37 -8.76
C PRO A 120 2.52 -7.45 -10.06
N ASP A 121 1.21 -7.17 -10.01
CA ASP A 121 0.33 -7.22 -11.19
C ASP A 121 0.67 -6.17 -12.23
N TYR A 122 0.90 -4.90 -11.82
CA TYR A 122 1.19 -3.81 -12.75
C TYR A 122 2.62 -3.82 -13.29
N GLN A 123 3.52 -4.46 -12.56
CA GLN A 123 4.94 -4.56 -12.92
C GLN A 123 5.30 -5.92 -13.55
N GLY A 124 4.35 -6.88 -13.60
CA GLY A 124 4.45 -8.13 -14.33
C GLY A 124 5.43 -9.15 -13.72
N PHE A 125 5.42 -9.31 -12.39
CA PHE A 125 6.25 -10.31 -11.71
C PHE A 125 5.45 -11.02 -10.61
N PHE A 126 5.83 -12.25 -10.26
CA PHE A 126 5.32 -12.93 -9.07
C PHE A 126 6.16 -12.56 -7.85
N ALA A 127 5.50 -12.32 -6.71
CA ALA A 127 6.17 -11.82 -5.51
C ALA A 127 7.31 -12.74 -5.01
N ASP A 128 7.19 -14.05 -5.19
CA ASP A 128 8.14 -15.07 -4.75
C ASP A 128 9.17 -15.49 -5.81
N GLU A 129 9.31 -14.73 -6.91
CA GLU A 129 10.38 -15.00 -7.88
C GLU A 129 11.76 -14.85 -7.24
N GLU A 130 12.55 -15.93 -7.22
CA GLU A 130 13.88 -15.96 -6.59
C GLU A 130 14.83 -14.86 -7.10
N ARG A 131 14.69 -14.44 -8.36
CA ARG A 131 15.47 -13.34 -8.93
C ARG A 131 15.27 -12.00 -8.24
N LEU A 132 14.15 -11.84 -7.49
CA LEU A 132 13.81 -10.60 -6.78
C LEU A 132 14.30 -10.57 -5.33
N PHE A 133 14.65 -11.71 -4.76
CA PHE A 133 15.14 -11.75 -3.38
C PHE A 133 16.39 -10.87 -3.13
N PRO A 134 17.35 -10.74 -4.07
CA PRO A 134 18.42 -9.76 -3.91
C PRO A 134 17.93 -8.31 -3.81
N LEU A 135 16.88 -7.93 -4.58
CA LEU A 135 16.26 -6.60 -4.51
C LEU A 135 15.61 -6.36 -3.14
N TYR A 136 14.89 -7.37 -2.63
CA TYR A 136 14.25 -7.31 -1.32
C TYR A 136 15.27 -7.21 -0.17
N ARG A 137 16.37 -8.00 -0.25
CA ARG A 137 17.48 -7.87 0.71
C ARG A 137 18.11 -6.48 0.67
N LYS A 138 18.24 -5.89 -0.51
CA LYS A 138 18.75 -4.52 -0.62
C LYS A 138 17.84 -3.52 0.06
N CYS A 139 16.51 -3.67 -0.03
CA CYS A 139 15.56 -2.84 0.72
C CYS A 139 15.78 -2.98 2.23
N ALA A 140 15.95 -4.22 2.72
CA ALA A 140 16.22 -4.50 4.14
C ALA A 140 17.55 -3.86 4.60
N GLU A 141 18.64 -4.02 3.83
CA GLU A 141 19.96 -3.39 4.11
C GLU A 141 19.85 -1.87 4.23
N LEU A 142 19.03 -1.24 3.40
CA LEU A 142 18.79 0.20 3.43
C LEU A 142 17.80 0.64 4.52
N GLY A 143 17.16 -0.31 5.20
CA GLY A 143 16.08 -0.03 6.15
C GLY A 143 14.89 0.65 5.48
N LEU A 144 14.54 0.20 4.27
CA LEU A 144 13.38 0.66 3.51
C LEU A 144 12.27 -0.39 3.64
N PRO A 145 11.16 -0.11 4.34
CA PRO A 145 9.96 -0.95 4.31
C PRO A 145 9.46 -1.12 2.88
N VAL A 146 8.92 -2.30 2.57
CA VAL A 146 8.36 -2.60 1.25
C VAL A 146 6.88 -2.86 1.36
N VAL A 147 6.07 -2.13 0.59
CA VAL A 147 4.62 -2.35 0.46
C VAL A 147 4.35 -3.12 -0.82
N PHE A 148 3.75 -4.30 -0.72
CA PHE A 148 3.21 -5.03 -1.87
C PHE A 148 1.71 -4.81 -1.99
N HIS A 149 1.22 -4.66 -3.23
CA HIS A 149 -0.15 -5.06 -3.52
C HIS A 149 -0.26 -6.56 -3.28
N ALA A 150 -1.31 -7.03 -2.62
CA ALA A 150 -1.47 -8.43 -2.26
C ALA A 150 -2.91 -8.93 -2.49
N GLY A 151 -3.03 -10.15 -2.98
CA GLY A 151 -4.30 -10.77 -3.33
C GLY A 151 -4.77 -10.45 -4.74
N LEU A 152 -6.08 -10.50 -4.94
CA LEU A 152 -6.70 -10.26 -6.23
C LEU A 152 -6.60 -8.79 -6.63
N ASP A 153 -6.10 -8.52 -7.83
CA ASP A 153 -6.18 -7.21 -8.47
C ASP A 153 -7.24 -7.20 -9.57
N ALA A 154 -8.04 -6.13 -9.60
CA ALA A 154 -9.10 -5.97 -10.58
C ALA A 154 -8.62 -5.87 -12.04
N MET A 155 -7.34 -5.55 -12.25
CA MET A 155 -6.69 -5.49 -13.55
C MET A 155 -6.13 -6.84 -14.02
N SER A 156 -6.02 -7.84 -13.13
CA SER A 156 -5.47 -9.15 -13.43
C SER A 156 -6.27 -10.29 -12.76
N VAL A 157 -7.56 -10.29 -12.98
CA VAL A 157 -8.52 -11.20 -12.33
C VAL A 157 -8.23 -12.70 -12.55
N ASP A 158 -7.58 -13.05 -13.65
CA ASP A 158 -7.26 -14.42 -14.00
C ASP A 158 -5.95 -14.94 -13.37
N CYS A 159 -5.14 -14.06 -12.80
CA CYS A 159 -3.82 -14.40 -12.26
C CYS A 159 -3.42 -13.50 -11.10
N ILE A 160 -3.33 -14.07 -9.91
CA ILE A 160 -2.89 -13.33 -8.71
C ILE A 160 -1.36 -13.42 -8.60
N HIS A 161 -0.69 -12.27 -8.65
CA HIS A 161 0.78 -12.20 -8.66
C HIS A 161 1.41 -12.13 -7.25
N CYS A 162 0.59 -11.92 -6.21
CA CYS A 162 1.01 -11.91 -4.82
C CYS A 162 -0.03 -12.59 -3.93
N THR A 163 -0.01 -13.92 -3.91
CA THR A 163 -0.87 -14.70 -3.02
C THR A 163 -0.32 -14.71 -1.59
N PRO A 164 -1.14 -15.04 -0.56
CA PRO A 164 -0.64 -15.22 0.80
C PRO A 164 0.46 -16.28 0.92
N GLN A 165 0.42 -17.34 0.09
CA GLN A 165 1.47 -18.35 0.04
C GLN A 165 2.78 -17.80 -0.51
N MET A 166 2.74 -17.00 -1.59
CA MET A 166 3.92 -16.34 -2.15
C MET A 166 4.51 -15.35 -1.15
N SER A 167 3.67 -14.56 -0.46
CA SER A 167 4.11 -13.66 0.59
C SER A 167 4.78 -14.39 1.75
N ALA A 168 4.26 -15.57 2.13
CA ALA A 168 4.90 -16.43 3.13
C ALA A 168 6.28 -16.91 2.67
N ALA A 169 6.43 -17.31 1.40
CA ALA A 169 7.72 -17.70 0.82
C ALA A 169 8.74 -16.55 0.81
N VAL A 170 8.29 -15.31 0.52
CA VAL A 170 9.13 -14.11 0.62
C VAL A 170 9.63 -13.88 2.05
N LEU A 171 8.74 -13.99 3.04
CA LEU A 171 9.11 -13.85 4.46
C LEU A 171 10.11 -14.91 4.92
N ASP A 172 10.00 -16.14 4.39
CA ASP A 172 10.96 -17.23 4.68
C ASP A 172 12.32 -16.97 4.02
N ALA A 173 12.33 -16.41 2.81
CA ALA A 173 13.56 -16.16 2.04
C ALA A 173 14.30 -14.88 2.47
N VAL A 174 13.58 -13.86 2.97
CA VAL A 174 14.12 -12.53 3.34
C VAL A 174 13.50 -12.07 4.67
N PRO A 175 13.75 -12.79 5.77
CA PRO A 175 13.12 -12.50 7.07
C PRO A 175 13.53 -11.15 7.68
N GLU A 176 14.61 -10.54 7.20
CA GLU A 176 15.09 -9.23 7.64
C GLU A 176 14.33 -8.05 7.02
N MET A 177 13.48 -8.30 6.01
CA MET A 177 12.73 -7.24 5.33
C MET A 177 11.50 -6.83 6.13
N THR A 178 11.31 -5.54 6.35
CA THR A 178 10.04 -5.01 6.83
C THR A 178 9.04 -5.04 5.68
N LEU A 179 8.18 -6.06 5.64
CA LEU A 179 7.17 -6.24 4.62
C LEU A 179 5.81 -5.73 5.11
N ILE A 180 5.10 -5.02 4.23
CA ILE A 180 3.73 -4.55 4.42
C ILE A 180 2.91 -5.10 3.26
N LEU A 181 1.86 -5.84 3.57
CA LEU A 181 0.95 -6.41 2.57
C LEU A 181 -0.36 -5.63 2.57
N ALA A 182 -0.70 -5.09 1.42
CA ALA A 182 -1.94 -4.36 1.23
C ALA A 182 -3.18 -5.26 1.41
N HIS A 183 -4.33 -4.62 1.62
CA HIS A 183 -5.64 -5.26 1.63
C HIS A 183 -5.77 -6.39 2.66
N LEU A 184 -5.32 -6.12 3.87
CA LEU A 184 -5.29 -7.05 5.00
C LEU A 184 -4.55 -8.35 4.66
N GLY A 185 -3.42 -8.21 3.94
CA GLY A 185 -2.53 -9.32 3.58
C GLY A 185 -2.91 -10.08 2.32
N GLY A 186 -4.05 -9.76 1.68
CA GLY A 186 -4.44 -10.43 0.43
C GLY A 186 -5.90 -10.22 0.07
N ASN A 187 -6.18 -9.24 -0.80
CA ASN A 187 -7.53 -8.94 -1.28
C ASN A 187 -8.26 -10.21 -1.76
N GLU A 188 -9.48 -10.43 -1.24
CA GLU A 188 -10.33 -11.60 -1.52
C GLU A 188 -9.69 -12.98 -1.26
N ARG A 189 -8.59 -13.02 -0.48
CA ARG A 189 -7.87 -14.26 -0.10
C ARG A 189 -7.71 -14.41 1.40
N TRP A 190 -8.60 -13.83 2.21
CA TRP A 190 -8.43 -13.72 3.67
C TRP A 190 -8.42 -15.05 4.41
N ASP A 191 -9.05 -16.11 3.89
CA ASP A 191 -8.93 -17.47 4.45
C ASP A 191 -7.48 -17.99 4.32
N ASP A 192 -6.83 -17.72 3.18
CA ASP A 192 -5.43 -18.04 2.97
C ASP A 192 -4.51 -17.12 3.83
N VAL A 193 -4.87 -15.86 4.03
CA VAL A 193 -4.17 -14.95 4.95
C VAL A 193 -4.19 -15.49 6.37
N GLU A 194 -5.35 -15.92 6.86
CA GLU A 194 -5.47 -16.55 8.18
C GLU A 194 -4.59 -17.79 8.32
N LYS A 195 -4.47 -18.57 7.26
CA LYS A 195 -3.71 -19.82 7.24
C LYS A 195 -2.20 -19.63 7.14
N TYR A 196 -1.72 -18.67 6.35
CA TYR A 196 -0.31 -18.58 5.97
C TYR A 196 0.43 -17.39 6.56
N LEU A 197 -0.29 -16.31 6.94
CA LEU A 197 0.32 -15.02 7.29
C LEU A 197 -0.02 -14.55 8.70
N VAL A 198 -1.20 -14.87 9.22
CA VAL A 198 -1.59 -14.45 10.57
C VAL A 198 -0.59 -14.94 11.61
N GLY A 199 -0.12 -14.03 12.47
CA GLY A 199 0.88 -14.28 13.50
C GLY A 199 2.34 -14.26 13.03
N ARG A 200 2.61 -14.00 11.74
CA ARG A 200 3.97 -13.80 11.21
C ARG A 200 4.45 -12.35 11.40
N ASP A 201 5.76 -12.13 11.26
CA ASP A 201 6.36 -10.79 11.34
C ASP A 201 6.20 -10.03 10.01
N VAL A 202 5.00 -9.55 9.77
CA VAL A 202 4.59 -8.79 8.58
C VAL A 202 3.54 -7.78 8.99
N TYR A 203 3.50 -6.62 8.34
CA TYR A 203 2.41 -5.65 8.53
C TYR A 203 1.31 -5.89 7.50
N PHE A 204 0.06 -5.65 7.90
CA PHE A 204 -1.08 -5.56 6.97
C PHE A 204 -1.62 -4.14 6.98
N ASP A 205 -2.15 -3.67 5.86
CA ASP A 205 -2.94 -2.44 5.82
C ASP A 205 -4.43 -2.72 5.60
N THR A 206 -5.29 -1.78 5.97
CA THR A 206 -6.74 -1.89 5.85
C THR A 206 -7.28 -1.36 4.52
N ALA A 207 -6.42 -1.14 3.53
CA ALA A 207 -6.82 -0.54 2.26
C ALA A 207 -7.92 -1.36 1.57
N TYR A 208 -9.03 -0.69 1.20
CA TYR A 208 -10.13 -1.27 0.41
C TYR A 208 -10.82 -2.49 1.02
N ILE A 209 -10.86 -2.64 2.35
CA ILE A 209 -11.49 -3.82 2.97
C ILE A 209 -12.92 -3.58 3.45
N ASP A 210 -13.35 -2.32 3.70
CA ASP A 210 -14.72 -2.03 4.10
C ASP A 210 -15.73 -2.41 3.01
N GLY A 211 -16.63 -3.32 3.35
CA GLY A 211 -17.65 -3.83 2.44
C GLY A 211 -17.19 -4.99 1.54
N THR A 212 -15.93 -5.41 1.61
CA THR A 212 -15.39 -6.58 0.88
C THR A 212 -15.17 -7.77 1.80
N ILE A 213 -14.66 -7.56 3.00
CA ILE A 213 -14.55 -8.57 4.06
C ILE A 213 -15.67 -8.39 5.10
N SER A 214 -16.08 -9.46 5.78
CA SER A 214 -17.00 -9.32 6.91
C SER A 214 -16.30 -8.70 8.13
N ASP A 215 -17.03 -7.89 8.92
CA ASP A 215 -16.52 -7.31 10.15
C ASP A 215 -16.00 -8.38 11.13
N GLU A 216 -16.64 -9.54 11.15
CA GLU A 216 -16.25 -10.67 12.01
C GLU A 216 -14.89 -11.24 11.60
N GLN A 217 -14.64 -11.44 10.29
CA GLN A 217 -13.36 -11.95 9.79
C GLN A 217 -12.25 -10.90 9.94
N ALA A 218 -12.51 -9.65 9.63
CA ALA A 218 -11.55 -8.56 9.82
C ALA A 218 -11.09 -8.46 11.28
N LEU A 219 -12.04 -8.46 12.23
CA LEU A 219 -11.75 -8.41 13.66
C LEU A 219 -10.95 -9.65 14.12
N ARG A 220 -11.27 -10.82 13.59
CA ARG A 220 -10.56 -12.07 13.90
C ARG A 220 -9.11 -12.00 13.42
N ILE A 221 -8.87 -11.50 12.21
CA ILE A 221 -7.52 -11.29 11.67
C ILE A 221 -6.78 -10.26 12.54
N PHE A 222 -7.37 -9.10 12.85
CA PHE A 222 -6.73 -8.06 13.66
C PHE A 222 -6.25 -8.62 15.01
N ARG A 223 -7.07 -9.40 15.69
CA ARG A 223 -6.73 -9.94 17.01
C ARG A 223 -5.74 -11.09 16.96
N ASN A 224 -5.87 -11.99 16.00
CA ASN A 224 -4.98 -13.15 15.89
C ASN A 224 -3.61 -12.78 15.29
N HIS A 225 -3.55 -11.74 14.46
CA HIS A 225 -2.30 -11.23 13.90
C HIS A 225 -1.57 -10.30 14.88
N GLY A 226 -2.32 -9.49 15.60
CA GLY A 226 -1.83 -8.45 16.49
C GLY A 226 -2.08 -7.05 15.93
N ALA A 227 -2.81 -6.24 16.68
CA ALA A 227 -3.15 -4.87 16.29
C ALA A 227 -1.89 -3.97 16.09
N ASP A 228 -0.77 -4.34 16.69
CA ASP A 228 0.53 -3.66 16.55
C ASP A 228 1.21 -3.87 15.19
N LYS A 229 0.62 -4.70 14.32
CA LYS A 229 1.06 -4.98 12.95
C LYS A 229 0.00 -4.62 11.90
N ILE A 230 -1.04 -3.89 12.26
CA ILE A 230 -2.08 -3.43 11.34
C ILE A 230 -1.94 -1.91 11.14
N LEU A 231 -2.09 -1.46 9.90
CA LEU A 231 -2.01 -0.05 9.50
C LEU A 231 -3.36 0.42 8.96
N PHE A 232 -3.85 1.55 9.43
CA PHE A 232 -5.00 2.20 8.81
C PHE A 232 -4.65 2.67 7.40
N ALA A 233 -5.50 2.35 6.42
CA ALA A 233 -5.26 2.66 5.02
C ALA A 233 -6.56 2.61 4.22
N SER A 234 -6.65 3.33 3.11
CA SER A 234 -7.87 3.42 2.30
C SER A 234 -7.78 2.87 0.89
N ASP A 235 -6.66 2.98 0.23
CA ASP A 235 -6.51 2.82 -1.22
C ASP A 235 -7.12 3.98 -2.04
N CYS A 236 -7.24 5.19 -1.44
CA CYS A 236 -7.63 6.38 -2.21
C CYS A 236 -6.73 6.51 -3.47
N PRO A 237 -7.26 6.78 -4.66
CA PRO A 237 -8.59 7.30 -4.96
C PRO A 237 -9.71 6.25 -5.14
N TRP A 238 -9.43 4.96 -5.06
CA TRP A 238 -10.44 3.91 -5.31
C TRP A 238 -11.43 3.79 -4.16
N HIS A 239 -10.97 4.01 -2.93
CA HIS A 239 -11.81 3.96 -1.74
C HIS A 239 -11.55 5.19 -0.86
N PRO A 240 -12.58 5.91 -0.36
CA PRO A 240 -12.36 7.09 0.45
C PRO A 240 -12.01 6.70 1.89
N SER A 241 -10.99 7.34 2.47
CA SER A 241 -10.49 7.03 3.83
C SER A 241 -11.57 7.07 4.92
N CYS A 242 -12.64 7.84 4.74
CA CYS A 242 -13.73 7.89 5.72
C CYS A 242 -14.44 6.55 5.89
N ARG A 243 -14.53 5.72 4.86
CA ARG A 243 -15.17 4.41 4.95
C ARG A 243 -14.37 3.45 5.82
N GLU A 244 -13.05 3.38 5.58
CA GLU A 244 -12.17 2.55 6.41
C GLU A 244 -12.12 3.05 7.86
N ARG A 245 -12.16 4.37 8.07
CA ARG A 245 -12.27 4.94 9.41
C ARG A 245 -13.59 4.54 10.09
N GLU A 246 -14.71 4.64 9.39
CA GLU A 246 -16.02 4.24 9.91
C GLU A 246 -16.06 2.73 10.22
N MET A 247 -15.40 1.90 9.41
CA MET A 247 -15.23 0.48 9.71
C MET A 247 -14.47 0.28 11.04
N LEU A 248 -13.33 0.94 11.24
CA LEU A 248 -12.59 0.83 12.50
C LEU A 248 -13.38 1.36 13.70
N GLU A 249 -14.21 2.39 13.52
CA GLU A 249 -15.05 2.95 14.59
C GLU A 249 -16.20 2.02 14.99
N ARG A 250 -16.78 1.25 14.04
CA ARG A 250 -17.87 0.31 14.35
C ARG A 250 -17.40 -1.03 14.89
N LEU A 251 -16.14 -1.42 14.60
CA LEU A 251 -15.57 -2.66 15.13
C LEU A 251 -15.37 -2.56 16.66
N PRO A 252 -15.62 -3.64 17.43
CA PRO A 252 -15.45 -3.66 18.88
C PRO A 252 -13.97 -3.78 19.27
N LEU A 253 -13.16 -2.84 18.80
CA LEU A 253 -11.76 -2.69 19.16
C LEU A 253 -11.63 -1.97 20.50
N THR A 254 -10.65 -2.36 21.29
CA THR A 254 -10.23 -1.58 22.46
C THR A 254 -9.62 -0.24 22.02
N ASP A 255 -9.55 0.73 22.91
CA ASP A 255 -8.92 2.02 22.62
C ASP A 255 -7.45 1.84 22.20
N THR A 256 -6.71 0.94 22.84
CA THR A 256 -5.32 0.62 22.50
C THR A 256 -5.21 0.00 21.09
N GLU A 257 -6.05 -0.98 20.73
CA GLU A 257 -6.06 -1.56 19.39
C GLU A 257 -6.36 -0.47 18.35
N ARG A 258 -7.32 0.40 18.63
CA ARG A 258 -7.69 1.49 17.73
C ARG A 258 -6.56 2.51 17.55
N GLU A 259 -5.86 2.90 18.61
CA GLU A 259 -4.72 3.82 18.55
C GLU A 259 -3.56 3.20 17.76
N LEU A 260 -3.22 1.92 18.02
CA LEU A 260 -2.19 1.20 17.28
C LEU A 260 -2.48 1.22 15.77
N ILE A 261 -3.67 0.82 15.37
CA ILE A 261 -4.06 0.71 13.97
C ILE A 261 -4.15 2.08 13.31
N SER A 262 -4.78 3.06 13.99
CA SER A 262 -5.07 4.37 13.38
C SER A 262 -3.84 5.22 13.11
N HIS A 263 -2.80 5.14 13.94
CA HIS A 263 -1.61 5.99 13.75
C HIS A 263 -0.31 5.48 14.36
N VAL A 264 -0.31 4.84 15.55
CA VAL A 264 0.94 4.54 16.27
C VAL A 264 1.88 3.65 15.45
N ASN A 265 1.35 2.62 14.79
CA ASN A 265 2.16 1.75 13.94
C ASN A 265 2.73 2.49 12.73
N ALA A 266 1.94 3.38 12.12
CA ALA A 266 2.37 4.22 11.01
C ALA A 266 3.48 5.20 11.45
N GLU A 267 3.33 5.86 12.60
CA GLU A 267 4.34 6.76 13.15
C GLU A 267 5.68 6.05 13.37
N LYS A 268 5.62 4.81 13.89
CA LYS A 268 6.82 3.98 14.09
C LYS A 268 7.51 3.65 12.77
N LEU A 269 6.76 3.23 11.73
CA LEU A 269 7.33 2.90 10.43
C LEU A 269 7.88 4.11 9.68
N LEU A 270 7.21 5.26 9.82
CA LEU A 270 7.63 6.51 9.18
C LEU A 270 8.74 7.24 9.97
N ASN A 271 9.09 6.76 11.18
CA ASN A 271 10.00 7.42 12.11
C ASN A 271 9.60 8.89 12.38
N ILE A 272 8.31 9.12 12.65
CA ILE A 272 7.73 10.42 13.00
C ILE A 272 7.13 10.35 14.40
N CYS A 273 7.49 11.30 15.25
CA CYS A 273 6.98 11.44 16.61
C CYS A 273 6.22 12.75 16.74
#